data_1954228d7f9fce4f7a5cdcb646b8afb4
#
_entry.id   1954228d7f9fce4f7a5cdcb646b8afb4
#
_cell.length_a   1.000
_cell.length_b   1.000
_cell.length_c   1.000
_cell.angle_alpha   90.00
_cell.angle_beta   90.00
_cell.angle_gamma   90.00
#
_symmetry.space_group_name_H-M   'P 1'
#
loop_
_entity.id
_entity.type
_entity.pdbx_description
1 polymer ?
#
loop_
_entity_poly.entity_id
_entity_poly.type
_entity_poly.pdbx_seq_one_letter_code
_entity_poly.pdbx_strand_id
1 'polypeptide(L)'
;MSTYTIYLKNDKSYSCDENTSLLRAALDNDISLEYSCFEARCRSCRVKILQGKVENLQDEKVLTAEEKAAGYVLSCNVVPRSEVILDVEDLAVKLPKPQVTPCKINNITVLTPNIVEVVLRLPPKIVFQFLPGQYVDIIRNGQKRSYSINHSQCEANELRLFIRNYEGGLFSQYWFNEAKPNDLLRMEGPLGTFFYRNNPNCEEIVLLATGTGIAPIKAILEQLQSTPELTTHKKIWLFWGGRKKEDLFWQPKTTLPNFTYIPVLSREEQWQGAKGYVQEIALQQPIHWQKAQVYACGSEVMIQSAQKLLSEQGLKEENFFADAFV
;
A
#
# COMPACT_ATOMS: atom_id res chain seq x y z
N MET A 1 10.20 9.72 32.21
CA MET A 1 9.49 9.00 31.15
C MET A 1 9.88 7.54 31.27
N SER A 2 8.89 6.68 31.41
CA SER A 2 9.14 5.24 31.52
C SER A 2 9.40 4.69 30.13
N THR A 3 10.40 3.80 30.01
CA THR A 3 10.75 3.13 28.77
C THR A 3 10.58 1.64 28.96
N TYR A 4 9.97 0.98 28.01
CA TYR A 4 9.68 -0.45 28.03
C TYR A 4 10.36 -1.14 26.86
N THR A 5 10.69 -2.42 27.03
CA THR A 5 11.22 -3.25 25.96
C THR A 5 10.08 -3.99 25.27
N ILE A 6 10.05 -3.93 23.95
CA ILE A 6 9.12 -4.63 23.09
C ILE A 6 9.84 -5.76 22.39
N TYR A 7 9.38 -7.00 22.58
CA TYR A 7 9.97 -8.22 22.02
C TYR A 7 9.14 -8.73 20.85
N LEU A 8 9.83 -9.22 19.83
CA LEU A 8 9.25 -9.83 18.60
C LEU A 8 9.52 -11.34 18.59
N LYS A 9 8.81 -12.08 17.75
CA LYS A 9 8.95 -13.55 17.61
C LYS A 9 10.35 -14.00 17.15
N ASN A 10 11.03 -13.19 16.36
CA ASN A 10 12.34 -13.49 15.80
C ASN A 10 13.51 -13.04 16.70
N ASP A 11 13.32 -13.04 18.01
CA ASP A 11 14.29 -12.66 19.03
C ASP A 11 14.82 -11.21 18.94
N LYS A 12 14.20 -10.38 18.07
CA LYS A 12 14.47 -8.93 18.03
C LYS A 12 13.69 -8.20 19.11
N SER A 13 14.25 -7.08 19.54
CA SER A 13 13.58 -6.20 20.51
C SER A 13 13.93 -4.74 20.23
N TYR A 14 13.13 -3.84 20.74
CA TYR A 14 13.37 -2.40 20.67
C TYR A 14 12.81 -1.68 21.90
N SER A 15 13.35 -0.49 22.17
CA SER A 15 12.89 0.37 23.26
C SER A 15 11.73 1.24 22.79
N CYS A 16 10.72 1.39 23.65
CA CYS A 16 9.55 2.22 23.41
C CYS A 16 9.21 3.02 24.65
N ASP A 17 9.11 4.34 24.55
CA ASP A 17 8.65 5.16 25.67
C ASP A 17 7.11 5.09 25.84
N GLU A 18 6.65 5.48 27.02
CA GLU A 18 5.24 5.38 27.44
C GLU A 18 4.25 6.22 26.62
N ASN A 19 4.72 7.14 25.76
CA ASN A 19 3.92 8.05 24.95
C ASN A 19 4.08 7.85 23.45
N THR A 20 5.00 6.98 23.03
CA THR A 20 5.24 6.66 21.63
C THR A 20 4.53 5.37 21.25
N SER A 21 3.86 5.34 20.08
CA SER A 21 3.22 4.12 19.61
C SER A 21 4.25 3.03 19.31
N LEU A 22 3.85 1.76 19.52
CA LEU A 22 4.71 0.60 19.26
C LEU A 22 5.31 0.62 17.86
N LEU A 23 4.51 0.99 16.85
CA LEU A 23 4.98 1.09 15.47
C LEU A 23 5.99 2.21 15.27
N ARG A 24 5.75 3.40 15.82
CA ARG A 24 6.69 4.53 15.69
C ARG A 24 8.02 4.18 16.33
N ALA A 25 8.00 3.65 17.55
CA ALA A 25 9.21 3.24 18.23
C ALA A 25 9.97 2.13 17.47
N ALA A 26 9.27 1.17 16.85
CA ALA A 26 9.89 0.16 16.00
C ALA A 26 10.68 0.81 14.85
N LEU A 27 10.03 1.70 14.08
CA LEU A 27 10.66 2.38 12.94
C LEU A 27 11.83 3.28 13.37
N ASP A 28 11.75 3.94 14.52
CA ASP A 28 12.82 4.77 15.07
C ASP A 28 14.05 3.93 15.50
N ASN A 29 13.83 2.64 15.80
CA ASN A 29 14.88 1.66 16.11
C ASN A 29 15.28 0.78 14.90
N ASP A 30 14.98 1.20 13.67
CA ASP A 30 15.26 0.46 12.42
C ASP A 30 14.62 -0.95 12.38
N ILE A 31 13.53 -1.17 13.13
CA ILE A 31 12.67 -2.37 13.08
C ILE A 31 11.49 -2.09 12.15
N SER A 32 11.34 -2.91 11.14
CA SER A 32 10.29 -2.74 10.13
C SER A 32 9.10 -3.65 10.43
N LEU A 33 7.98 -3.06 10.85
CA LEU A 33 6.70 -3.74 11.03
C LEU A 33 5.72 -3.33 9.93
N GLU A 34 4.73 -4.18 9.63
CA GLU A 34 3.71 -3.86 8.63
C GLU A 34 2.89 -2.63 9.03
N TYR A 35 2.72 -1.71 8.09
CA TYR A 35 1.84 -0.55 8.23
C TYR A 35 1.47 0.08 6.89
N SER A 36 0.37 0.84 6.89
CA SER A 36 0.01 1.74 5.80
C SER A 36 -0.36 3.12 6.33
N CYS A 37 -1.57 3.37 6.84
CA CYS A 37 -2.12 4.70 7.09
C CYS A 37 -1.54 5.48 8.29
N PHE A 38 -0.95 4.85 9.28
CA PHE A 38 -0.54 5.45 10.57
C PHE A 38 -1.68 6.11 11.39
N GLU A 39 -2.94 5.94 11.02
CA GLU A 39 -4.12 6.63 11.55
C GLU A 39 -5.17 5.68 12.15
N ALA A 40 -4.79 4.45 12.46
CA ALA A 40 -5.67 3.41 13.01
C ALA A 40 -6.92 3.09 12.15
N ARG A 41 -6.83 3.19 10.81
CA ARG A 41 -7.96 2.99 9.89
C ARG A 41 -7.82 1.76 8.99
N CYS A 42 -6.60 1.44 8.51
CA CYS A 42 -6.39 0.48 7.42
C CYS A 42 -6.13 -0.97 7.88
N ARG A 43 -5.98 -1.24 9.19
CA ARG A 43 -5.68 -2.56 9.78
C ARG A 43 -4.31 -3.16 9.43
N SER A 44 -3.51 -2.59 8.51
CA SER A 44 -2.21 -3.15 8.09
C SER A 44 -1.21 -3.34 9.25
N CYS A 45 -1.33 -2.53 10.29
CA CYS A 45 -0.50 -2.61 11.49
C CYS A 45 -1.11 -3.47 12.63
N ARG A 46 -2.06 -4.35 12.29
CA ARG A 46 -2.70 -5.26 13.25
C ARG A 46 -1.70 -6.30 13.74
N VAL A 47 -1.48 -6.36 15.05
CA VAL A 47 -0.61 -7.32 15.70
C VAL A 47 -1.29 -7.92 16.93
N LYS A 48 -0.89 -9.13 17.33
CA LYS A 48 -1.39 -9.75 18.55
C LYS A 48 -0.41 -9.55 19.68
N ILE A 49 -0.91 -9.19 20.87
CA ILE A 49 -0.14 -9.16 22.10
C ILE A 49 -0.17 -10.54 22.74
N LEU A 50 1.01 -11.12 22.93
CA LEU A 50 1.18 -12.39 23.65
C LEU A 50 1.32 -12.16 25.17
N GLN A 51 2.00 -11.07 25.55
CA GLN A 51 2.22 -10.70 26.94
C GLN A 51 2.39 -9.18 27.06
N GLY A 52 2.00 -8.63 28.21
CA GLY A 52 2.18 -7.21 28.53
C GLY A 52 0.88 -6.43 28.51
N LYS A 53 0.99 -5.12 28.80
CA LYS A 53 -0.13 -4.17 28.82
C LYS A 53 0.14 -3.00 27.90
N VAL A 54 -0.88 -2.59 27.17
CA VAL A 54 -0.86 -1.42 26.30
C VAL A 54 -2.11 -0.57 26.52
N GLU A 55 -2.05 0.69 26.08
CA GLU A 55 -3.16 1.63 26.12
C GLU A 55 -3.34 2.27 24.73
N ASN A 56 -4.58 2.48 24.31
CA ASN A 56 -4.89 3.12 23.04
C ASN A 56 -4.62 4.63 23.11
N LEU A 57 -4.00 5.19 22.06
CA LEU A 57 -3.83 6.63 21.89
C LEU A 57 -5.15 7.33 21.53
N GLN A 58 -6.01 6.64 20.79
CA GLN A 58 -7.33 7.13 20.38
C GLN A 58 -8.33 5.98 20.27
N ASP A 59 -9.61 6.32 20.26
CA ASP A 59 -10.68 5.33 20.08
C ASP A 59 -10.52 4.61 18.71
N GLU A 60 -10.50 3.28 18.74
CA GLU A 60 -10.27 2.43 17.60
C GLU A 60 -11.57 1.67 17.28
N LYS A 61 -12.01 1.71 16.00
CA LYS A 61 -13.31 1.20 15.52
C LYS A 61 -13.20 0.12 14.44
N VAL A 62 -11.99 -0.22 14.01
CA VAL A 62 -11.78 -1.13 12.87
C VAL A 62 -11.51 -2.57 13.28
N LEU A 63 -11.13 -2.83 14.55
CA LEU A 63 -11.01 -4.18 15.09
C LEU A 63 -12.35 -4.67 15.62
N THR A 64 -12.69 -5.93 15.36
CA THR A 64 -13.91 -6.54 15.89
C THR A 64 -13.78 -6.81 17.39
N ALA A 65 -14.91 -7.04 18.07
CA ALA A 65 -14.92 -7.42 19.48
C ALA A 65 -14.15 -8.72 19.73
N GLU A 66 -14.27 -9.68 18.83
CA GLU A 66 -13.58 -10.97 18.90
C GLU A 66 -12.06 -10.80 18.75
N GLU A 67 -11.61 -9.94 17.84
CA GLU A 67 -10.18 -9.62 17.66
C GLU A 67 -9.61 -8.96 18.91
N LYS A 68 -10.31 -7.98 19.47
CA LYS A 68 -9.91 -7.33 20.73
C LYS A 68 -9.83 -8.33 21.88
N ALA A 69 -10.82 -9.22 22.00
CA ALA A 69 -10.82 -10.27 23.00
C ALA A 69 -9.69 -11.31 22.79
N ALA A 70 -9.27 -11.54 21.54
CA ALA A 70 -8.15 -12.41 21.19
C ALA A 70 -6.77 -11.74 21.39
N GLY A 71 -6.72 -10.47 21.82
CA GLY A 71 -5.50 -9.72 22.10
C GLY A 71 -4.90 -8.99 20.90
N TYR A 72 -5.67 -8.79 19.81
CA TYR A 72 -5.21 -7.98 18.69
C TYR A 72 -5.33 -6.48 18.98
N VAL A 73 -4.32 -5.75 18.54
CA VAL A 73 -4.23 -4.29 18.61
C VAL A 73 -3.71 -3.72 17.29
N LEU A 74 -3.84 -2.41 17.12
CA LEU A 74 -3.16 -1.69 16.03
C LEU A 74 -1.88 -1.06 16.59
N SER A 75 -0.71 -1.54 16.17
CA SER A 75 0.59 -1.08 16.69
C SER A 75 0.85 0.41 16.49
N CYS A 76 0.20 1.06 15.51
CA CYS A 76 0.26 2.51 15.32
C CYS A 76 -0.57 3.29 16.34
N ASN A 77 -1.49 2.64 17.06
CA ASN A 77 -2.47 3.25 17.97
C ASN A 77 -2.29 2.90 19.44
N VAL A 78 -1.33 2.06 19.79
CA VAL A 78 -1.12 1.66 21.17
C VAL A 78 0.26 2.06 21.68
N VAL A 79 0.31 2.44 22.97
CA VAL A 79 1.53 2.75 23.71
C VAL A 79 1.74 1.71 24.81
N PRO A 80 2.98 1.38 25.20
CA PRO A 80 3.25 0.39 26.24
C PRO A 80 2.96 0.91 27.64
N ARG A 81 2.49 0.01 28.52
CA ARG A 81 2.36 0.22 29.97
C ARG A 81 3.12 -0.82 30.79
N SER A 82 3.79 -1.73 30.11
CA SER A 82 4.75 -2.70 30.64
C SER A 82 5.66 -3.16 29.49
N GLU A 83 6.59 -4.04 29.74
CA GLU A 83 7.21 -4.84 28.68
C GLU A 83 6.13 -5.60 27.90
N VAL A 84 6.31 -5.70 26.56
CA VAL A 84 5.32 -6.30 25.65
C VAL A 84 5.98 -7.33 24.76
N ILE A 85 5.32 -8.47 24.57
CA ILE A 85 5.70 -9.48 23.58
C ILE A 85 4.64 -9.48 22.49
N LEU A 86 5.07 -9.25 21.24
CA LEU A 86 4.23 -9.22 20.05
C LEU A 86 4.36 -10.52 19.24
N ASP A 87 3.24 -11.02 18.75
CA ASP A 87 3.18 -12.14 17.79
C ASP A 87 3.43 -11.65 16.35
N VAL A 88 4.59 -11.05 16.13
CA VAL A 88 5.01 -10.52 14.82
C VAL A 88 6.53 -10.61 14.68
N GLU A 89 6.99 -10.76 13.47
CA GLU A 89 8.42 -10.70 13.11
C GLU A 89 8.73 -9.35 12.45
N ASP A 90 9.98 -8.92 12.57
CA ASP A 90 10.52 -7.85 11.74
C ASP A 90 10.55 -8.30 10.27
N LEU A 91 10.17 -7.42 9.36
CA LEU A 91 10.12 -7.70 7.91
C LEU A 91 11.49 -8.03 7.29
N ALA A 92 12.58 -7.89 8.05
CA ALA A 92 13.97 -8.06 7.60
C ALA A 92 14.32 -7.22 6.35
N VAL A 93 13.60 -6.13 6.14
CA VAL A 93 13.82 -5.16 5.05
C VAL A 93 14.09 -3.80 5.67
N LYS A 94 15.23 -3.20 5.32
CA LYS A 94 15.52 -1.83 5.74
C LYS A 94 14.66 -0.86 4.94
N LEU A 95 13.66 -0.27 5.60
CA LEU A 95 12.83 0.76 4.99
C LEU A 95 13.61 2.08 4.85
N PRO A 96 13.48 2.78 3.71
CA PRO A 96 13.96 4.15 3.61
C PRO A 96 13.26 5.03 4.64
N LYS A 97 14.02 5.89 5.35
CA LYS A 97 13.45 6.76 6.39
C LYS A 97 12.59 7.85 5.77
N PRO A 98 11.36 8.05 6.25
CA PRO A 98 10.52 9.16 5.80
C PRO A 98 11.19 10.52 6.07
N GLN A 99 11.09 11.41 5.10
CA GLN A 99 11.58 12.77 5.22
C GLN A 99 10.57 13.76 4.67
N VAL A 100 10.51 14.95 5.27
CA VAL A 100 9.72 16.06 4.74
C VAL A 100 10.56 16.81 3.73
N THR A 101 10.15 16.79 2.46
CA THR A 101 10.89 17.34 1.33
C THR A 101 10.05 18.38 0.60
N PRO A 102 10.60 19.56 0.27
CA PRO A 102 9.93 20.46 -0.66
C PRO A 102 9.90 19.83 -2.05
N CYS A 103 8.81 20.04 -2.76
CA CYS A 103 8.68 19.62 -4.16
C CYS A 103 7.92 20.66 -4.95
N LYS A 104 7.98 20.58 -6.26
CA LYS A 104 7.18 21.42 -7.13
C LYS A 104 6.49 20.60 -8.21
N ILE A 105 5.33 21.04 -8.64
CA ILE A 105 4.64 20.43 -9.77
C ILE A 105 5.47 20.71 -11.02
N ASN A 106 5.91 19.62 -11.68
CA ASN A 106 6.58 19.70 -12.97
C ASN A 106 5.58 19.66 -14.12
N ASN A 107 4.63 18.75 -14.04
CA ASN A 107 3.58 18.57 -15.05
C ASN A 107 2.30 18.01 -14.42
N ILE A 108 1.16 18.31 -15.05
CA ILE A 108 -0.15 17.69 -14.78
C ILE A 108 -0.72 17.27 -16.13
N THR A 109 -1.01 16.00 -16.27
CA THR A 109 -1.63 15.42 -17.46
C THR A 109 -3.01 14.88 -17.12
N VAL A 110 -4.04 15.36 -17.80
CA VAL A 110 -5.40 14.82 -17.67
C VAL A 110 -5.46 13.48 -18.42
N LEU A 111 -5.70 12.40 -17.68
CA LEU A 111 -5.85 11.05 -18.24
C LEU A 111 -7.31 10.73 -18.55
N THR A 112 -8.19 11.15 -17.67
CA THR A 112 -9.66 11.09 -17.84
C THR A 112 -10.28 12.32 -17.15
N PRO A 113 -11.57 12.61 -17.31
CA PRO A 113 -12.23 13.72 -16.60
C PRO A 113 -12.05 13.66 -15.08
N ASN A 114 -11.82 12.46 -14.51
CA ASN A 114 -11.71 12.24 -13.07
C ASN A 114 -10.34 11.78 -12.60
N ILE A 115 -9.35 11.69 -13.48
CA ILE A 115 -8.00 11.22 -13.14
C ILE A 115 -6.96 12.11 -13.80
N VAL A 116 -6.00 12.56 -13.01
CA VAL A 116 -4.80 13.24 -13.51
C VAL A 116 -3.55 12.46 -13.11
N GLU A 117 -2.52 12.50 -13.95
CA GLU A 117 -1.16 12.17 -13.56
C GLU A 117 -0.43 13.46 -13.19
N VAL A 118 0.12 13.51 -11.99
CA VAL A 118 0.94 14.62 -11.51
C VAL A 118 2.38 14.16 -11.44
N VAL A 119 3.27 14.93 -12.05
CA VAL A 119 4.72 14.77 -11.96
C VAL A 119 5.24 15.83 -11.00
N LEU A 120 5.84 15.41 -9.90
CA LEU A 120 6.49 16.27 -8.92
C LEU A 120 7.99 16.23 -9.15
N ARG A 121 8.65 17.38 -9.13
CA ARG A 121 10.11 17.49 -9.18
C ARG A 121 10.66 17.83 -7.81
N LEU A 122 11.65 17.05 -7.39
CA LEU A 122 12.38 17.21 -6.13
C LEU A 122 13.64 18.11 -6.35
N PRO A 123 14.17 18.74 -5.29
CA PRO A 123 15.42 19.46 -5.38
C PRO A 123 16.58 18.55 -5.84
N PRO A 124 17.49 19.02 -6.70
CA PRO A 124 18.55 18.19 -7.30
C PRO A 124 19.49 17.51 -6.29
N LYS A 125 19.62 18.08 -5.09
CA LYS A 125 20.51 17.52 -4.03
C LYS A 125 19.83 16.48 -3.14
N ILE A 126 18.52 16.24 -3.31
CA ILE A 126 17.78 15.28 -2.52
C ILE A 126 17.86 13.91 -3.20
N VAL A 127 18.38 12.93 -2.48
CA VAL A 127 18.29 11.52 -2.88
C VAL A 127 17.03 10.96 -2.24
N PHE A 128 16.00 10.74 -3.05
CA PHE A 128 14.75 10.16 -2.59
C PHE A 128 14.68 8.68 -2.98
N GLN A 129 14.90 7.81 -2.01
CA GLN A 129 14.82 6.37 -2.18
C GLN A 129 13.46 5.87 -1.68
N PHE A 130 12.84 4.95 -2.39
CA PHE A 130 11.60 4.30 -1.99
C PHE A 130 11.55 2.86 -2.54
N LEU A 131 10.71 2.04 -1.95
CA LEU A 131 10.39 0.71 -2.46
C LEU A 131 9.15 0.82 -3.36
N PRO A 132 9.14 0.23 -4.56
CA PRO A 132 7.99 0.24 -5.46
C PRO A 132 6.73 -0.29 -4.77
N GLY A 133 5.67 0.52 -4.76
CA GLY A 133 4.44 0.27 -4.01
C GLY A 133 4.24 1.19 -2.80
N GLN A 134 5.28 1.89 -2.33
CA GLN A 134 5.16 2.91 -1.27
C GLN A 134 4.43 4.16 -1.76
N TYR A 135 4.02 5.01 -0.81
CA TYR A 135 3.31 6.25 -1.05
C TYR A 135 4.00 7.46 -0.42
N VAL A 136 3.53 8.64 -0.74
CA VAL A 136 3.91 9.92 -0.12
C VAL A 136 2.66 10.67 0.33
N ASP A 137 2.80 11.43 1.42
CA ASP A 137 1.82 12.41 1.85
C ASP A 137 2.13 13.76 1.22
N ILE A 138 1.22 14.32 0.46
CA ILE A 138 1.31 15.70 -0.01
C ILE A 138 0.75 16.63 1.06
N ILE A 139 1.53 17.65 1.41
CA ILE A 139 1.21 18.60 2.48
C ILE A 139 0.90 19.96 1.85
N ARG A 140 -0.32 20.46 2.09
CA ARG A 140 -0.78 21.78 1.66
C ARG A 140 -1.68 22.37 2.75
N ASN A 141 -1.42 23.63 3.12
CA ASN A 141 -2.22 24.36 4.12
C ASN A 141 -2.43 23.59 5.45
N GLY A 142 -1.39 22.91 5.93
CA GLY A 142 -1.46 22.11 7.16
C GLY A 142 -2.20 20.77 7.04
N GLN A 143 -2.77 20.47 5.89
CA GLN A 143 -3.44 19.20 5.63
C GLN A 143 -2.55 18.25 4.85
N LYS A 144 -2.78 16.94 5.01
CA LYS A 144 -2.07 15.86 4.31
C LYS A 144 -3.03 15.00 3.52
N ARG A 145 -2.56 14.48 2.36
CA ARG A 145 -3.23 13.40 1.62
C ARG A 145 -2.20 12.48 1.02
N SER A 146 -2.46 11.19 1.18
CA SER A 146 -1.60 10.11 0.71
C SER A 146 -1.85 9.80 -0.75
N TYR A 147 -0.75 9.63 -1.50
CA TYR A 147 -0.78 9.22 -2.91
C TYR A 147 0.32 8.20 -3.17
N SER A 148 -0.06 7.05 -3.70
CA SER A 148 0.88 6.01 -4.06
C SER A 148 1.74 6.42 -5.24
N ILE A 149 3.03 6.12 -5.17
CA ILE A 149 4.00 6.36 -6.25
C ILE A 149 3.71 5.35 -7.38
N ASN A 150 3.55 5.85 -8.60
CA ASN A 150 3.12 5.02 -9.74
C ASN A 150 4.26 4.51 -10.64
N HIS A 151 5.50 4.54 -10.16
CA HIS A 151 6.67 4.06 -10.89
C HIS A 151 7.69 3.41 -9.95
N SER A 152 8.62 2.63 -10.51
CA SER A 152 9.55 1.82 -9.71
C SER A 152 10.83 2.55 -9.30
N GLN A 153 11.20 3.66 -9.95
CA GLN A 153 12.45 4.38 -9.70
C GLN A 153 12.26 5.89 -9.81
N CYS A 154 12.95 6.65 -8.93
CA CYS A 154 12.98 8.10 -8.99
C CYS A 154 14.00 8.56 -10.05
N GLU A 155 13.59 8.63 -11.31
CA GLU A 155 14.41 9.13 -12.39
C GLU A 155 14.33 10.66 -12.49
N ALA A 156 15.44 11.30 -12.81
CA ALA A 156 15.53 12.78 -12.96
C ALA A 156 14.98 13.58 -11.76
N ASN A 157 15.00 13.02 -10.56
CA ASN A 157 14.36 13.57 -9.34
C ASN A 157 12.86 13.85 -9.50
N GLU A 158 12.17 13.01 -10.28
CA GLU A 158 10.73 13.11 -10.46
C GLU A 158 9.98 11.99 -9.74
N LEU A 159 8.85 12.34 -9.16
CA LEU A 159 7.86 11.40 -8.63
C LEU A 159 6.55 11.57 -9.41
N ARG A 160 5.90 10.45 -9.73
CA ARG A 160 4.65 10.42 -10.50
C ARG A 160 3.54 9.80 -9.67
N LEU A 161 2.40 10.47 -9.66
CA LEU A 161 1.23 10.11 -8.86
C LEU A 161 0.00 10.08 -9.75
N PHE A 162 -0.88 9.07 -9.58
CA PHE A 162 -2.23 9.11 -10.13
C PHE A 162 -3.19 9.66 -9.08
N ILE A 163 -3.90 10.71 -9.43
CA ILE A 163 -4.79 11.42 -8.51
C ILE A 163 -6.21 11.36 -9.06
N ARG A 164 -7.14 10.88 -8.24
CA ARG A 164 -8.56 10.81 -8.54
C ARG A 164 -9.29 12.02 -7.97
N ASN A 165 -10.24 12.51 -8.75
CA ASN A 165 -11.20 13.53 -8.31
C ASN A 165 -12.27 12.90 -7.40
N TYR A 166 -12.41 13.45 -6.20
CA TYR A 166 -13.49 13.14 -5.27
C TYR A 166 -14.32 14.39 -5.07
N GLU A 167 -15.63 14.31 -5.31
CA GLU A 167 -16.56 15.42 -5.16
C GLU A 167 -16.48 15.99 -3.72
N GLY A 168 -16.37 17.32 -3.61
CA GLY A 168 -16.22 18.01 -2.32
C GLY A 168 -14.85 17.85 -1.63
N GLY A 169 -13.91 17.10 -2.20
CA GLY A 169 -12.59 16.92 -1.62
C GLY A 169 -11.68 18.15 -1.82
N LEU A 170 -11.11 18.70 -0.74
CA LEU A 170 -10.23 19.88 -0.79
C LEU A 170 -9.01 19.68 -1.69
N PHE A 171 -8.36 18.53 -1.61
CA PHE A 171 -7.24 18.21 -2.49
C PHE A 171 -7.68 17.94 -3.93
N SER A 172 -8.88 17.36 -4.13
CA SER A 172 -9.43 17.19 -5.47
C SER A 172 -9.69 18.55 -6.13
N GLN A 173 -10.29 19.49 -5.38
CA GLN A 173 -10.49 20.86 -5.87
C GLN A 173 -9.16 21.50 -6.27
N TYR A 174 -8.13 21.37 -5.44
CA TYR A 174 -6.80 21.89 -5.78
C TYR A 174 -6.25 21.26 -7.06
N TRP A 175 -6.17 19.93 -7.14
CA TRP A 175 -5.54 19.25 -8.27
C TRP A 175 -6.23 19.47 -9.61
N PHE A 176 -7.58 19.60 -9.60
CA PHE A 176 -8.38 19.68 -10.83
C PHE A 176 -8.73 21.11 -11.25
N ASN A 177 -8.65 22.10 -10.35
CA ASN A 177 -9.08 23.46 -10.64
C ASN A 177 -8.02 24.54 -10.41
N GLU A 178 -7.07 24.31 -9.48
CA GLU A 178 -6.14 25.35 -9.03
C GLU A 178 -4.68 25.03 -9.39
N ALA A 179 -4.27 23.76 -9.28
CA ALA A 179 -2.89 23.34 -9.40
C ALA A 179 -2.32 23.63 -10.79
N LYS A 180 -1.10 24.11 -10.83
CA LYS A 180 -0.38 24.45 -12.06
C LYS A 180 1.11 24.14 -11.97
N PRO A 181 1.80 23.95 -13.10
CA PRO A 181 3.24 23.77 -13.13
C PRO A 181 3.95 24.88 -12.34
N ASN A 182 4.99 24.48 -11.60
CA ASN A 182 5.80 25.29 -10.67
C ASN A 182 5.14 25.65 -9.33
N ASP A 183 3.92 25.24 -9.03
CA ASP A 183 3.38 25.33 -7.67
C ASP A 183 4.29 24.59 -6.70
N LEU A 184 4.58 25.25 -5.57
CA LEU A 184 5.43 24.70 -4.52
C LEU A 184 4.57 23.98 -3.49
N LEU A 185 4.97 22.75 -3.18
CA LEU A 185 4.34 21.87 -2.20
C LEU A 185 5.40 21.30 -1.25
N ARG A 186 4.95 20.63 -0.22
CA ARG A 186 5.78 19.77 0.60
C ARG A 186 5.22 18.36 0.53
N MET A 187 6.10 17.37 0.61
CA MET A 187 5.72 15.99 0.75
C MET A 187 6.45 15.35 1.91
N GLU A 188 5.86 14.35 2.51
CA GLU A 188 6.48 13.46 3.49
C GLU A 188 6.50 12.04 2.93
N GLY A 189 7.61 11.38 3.02
CA GLY A 189 7.76 10.00 2.54
C GLY A 189 9.20 9.56 2.37
N PRO A 190 9.40 8.32 1.88
CA PRO A 190 8.37 7.34 1.52
C PRO A 190 7.68 6.74 2.74
N LEU A 191 6.44 6.27 2.57
CA LEU A 191 5.61 5.72 3.63
C LEU A 191 5.01 4.37 3.17
N GLY A 192 4.66 3.54 4.16
CA GLY A 192 3.99 2.27 3.95
C GLY A 192 4.91 1.09 3.70
N THR A 193 4.35 -0.10 3.85
CA THR A 193 5.05 -1.38 3.67
C THR A 193 4.45 -2.23 2.55
N PHE A 194 3.65 -1.63 1.69
CA PHE A 194 3.12 -2.29 0.51
C PHE A 194 4.17 -2.30 -0.60
N PHE A 195 4.97 -3.36 -0.68
CA PHE A 195 5.98 -3.58 -1.71
C PHE A 195 6.16 -5.08 -1.96
N TYR A 196 6.76 -5.46 -3.08
CA TYR A 196 6.98 -6.86 -3.42
C TYR A 196 7.89 -7.56 -2.42
N ARG A 197 7.46 -8.75 -1.95
CA ARG A 197 8.22 -9.67 -1.09
C ARG A 197 8.72 -10.83 -1.93
N ASN A 198 10.03 -10.95 -2.09
CA ASN A 198 10.57 -12.11 -2.81
C ASN A 198 10.37 -13.38 -1.98
N ASN A 199 9.51 -14.28 -2.47
CA ASN A 199 9.28 -15.59 -1.88
C ASN A 199 9.63 -16.66 -2.93
N PRO A 200 10.71 -17.43 -2.74
CA PRO A 200 11.12 -18.46 -3.70
C PRO A 200 10.12 -19.63 -3.80
N ASN A 201 9.28 -19.83 -2.79
CA ASN A 201 8.26 -20.88 -2.77
C ASN A 201 6.95 -20.46 -3.46
N CYS A 202 6.86 -19.21 -3.90
CA CYS A 202 5.72 -18.67 -4.62
C CYS A 202 5.88 -18.94 -6.13
N GLU A 203 4.87 -19.52 -6.75
CA GLU A 203 4.79 -19.78 -8.19
C GLU A 203 3.87 -18.80 -8.92
N GLU A 204 2.97 -18.13 -8.19
CA GLU A 204 1.95 -17.25 -8.75
C GLU A 204 2.01 -15.87 -8.05
N ILE A 205 2.13 -14.80 -8.82
CA ILE A 205 2.01 -13.41 -8.33
C ILE A 205 0.69 -12.86 -8.85
N VAL A 206 -0.22 -12.51 -7.96
CA VAL A 206 -1.55 -12.01 -8.30
C VAL A 206 -1.67 -10.56 -7.86
N LEU A 207 -1.86 -9.67 -8.82
CA LEU A 207 -1.98 -8.24 -8.64
C LEU A 207 -3.44 -7.84 -8.82
N LEU A 208 -4.09 -7.37 -7.75
CA LEU A 208 -5.48 -6.92 -7.75
C LEU A 208 -5.53 -5.41 -7.56
N ALA A 209 -6.12 -4.69 -8.50
CA ALA A 209 -6.26 -3.24 -8.41
C ALA A 209 -7.68 -2.77 -8.72
N THR A 210 -8.13 -1.69 -8.07
CA THR A 210 -9.33 -0.94 -8.48
C THR A 210 -9.04 0.55 -8.54
N GLY A 211 -9.51 1.21 -9.61
CA GLY A 211 -9.30 2.65 -9.80
C GLY A 211 -7.83 3.06 -9.75
N THR A 212 -7.51 4.09 -8.96
CA THR A 212 -6.12 4.55 -8.76
C THR A 212 -5.26 3.62 -7.90
N GLY A 213 -5.82 2.55 -7.34
CA GLY A 213 -5.04 1.45 -6.74
C GLY A 213 -4.11 0.76 -7.73
N ILE A 214 -4.27 1.02 -9.02
CA ILE A 214 -3.29 0.60 -10.04
C ILE A 214 -1.91 1.28 -9.85
N ALA A 215 -1.80 2.42 -9.17
CA ALA A 215 -0.55 3.16 -9.03
C ALA A 215 0.57 2.32 -8.37
N PRO A 216 0.41 1.81 -7.14
CA PRO A 216 1.44 1.00 -6.51
C PRO A 216 1.62 -0.36 -7.20
N ILE A 217 0.56 -0.91 -7.77
CA ILE A 217 0.62 -2.17 -8.56
C ILE A 217 1.46 -1.98 -9.83
N LYS A 218 1.31 -0.84 -10.53
CA LYS A 218 2.14 -0.48 -11.67
C LYS A 218 3.61 -0.37 -11.27
N ALA A 219 3.92 0.27 -10.15
CA ALA A 219 5.28 0.39 -9.64
C ALA A 219 5.90 -1.00 -9.35
N ILE A 220 5.16 -1.90 -8.70
CA ILE A 220 5.59 -3.28 -8.45
C ILE A 220 5.80 -4.02 -9.78
N LEU A 221 4.89 -3.90 -10.74
CA LEU A 221 5.01 -4.54 -12.05
C LEU A 221 6.25 -4.08 -12.82
N GLU A 222 6.58 -2.79 -12.79
CA GLU A 222 7.81 -2.24 -13.38
C GLU A 222 9.06 -2.77 -12.67
N GLN A 223 9.04 -2.92 -11.35
CA GLN A 223 10.14 -3.55 -10.61
C GLN A 223 10.34 -5.00 -11.07
N LEU A 224 9.27 -5.79 -11.14
CA LEU A 224 9.32 -7.17 -11.60
C LEU A 224 9.87 -7.28 -13.03
N GLN A 225 9.53 -6.32 -13.89
CA GLN A 225 10.04 -6.27 -15.26
C GLN A 225 11.53 -5.90 -15.32
N SER A 226 11.98 -4.98 -14.46
CA SER A 226 13.39 -4.54 -14.42
C SER A 226 14.32 -5.52 -13.69
N THR A 227 13.75 -6.51 -12.98
CA THR A 227 14.48 -7.50 -12.17
C THR A 227 13.97 -8.91 -12.52
N PRO A 228 14.31 -9.44 -13.71
CA PRO A 228 13.75 -10.71 -14.22
C PRO A 228 13.97 -11.92 -13.31
N GLU A 229 15.04 -11.91 -12.50
CA GLU A 229 15.34 -12.96 -11.52
C GLU A 229 14.25 -13.13 -10.46
N LEU A 230 13.47 -12.09 -10.17
CA LEU A 230 12.35 -12.17 -9.23
C LEU A 230 11.14 -12.93 -9.79
N THR A 231 11.08 -13.09 -11.12
CA THR A 231 9.93 -13.65 -11.84
C THR A 231 10.22 -14.96 -12.54
N THR A 232 11.46 -15.46 -12.42
CA THR A 232 11.84 -16.74 -13.03
C THR A 232 10.90 -17.85 -12.58
N HIS A 233 10.27 -18.51 -13.52
CA HIS A 233 9.28 -19.59 -13.32
C HIS A 233 7.97 -19.17 -12.63
N LYS A 234 7.72 -17.88 -12.41
CA LYS A 234 6.47 -17.39 -11.82
C LYS A 234 5.47 -16.97 -12.90
N LYS A 235 4.20 -17.26 -12.66
CA LYS A 235 3.11 -16.66 -13.42
C LYS A 235 2.67 -15.37 -12.75
N ILE A 236 2.40 -14.35 -13.57
CA ILE A 236 2.02 -13.03 -13.09
C ILE A 236 0.65 -12.68 -13.64
N TRP A 237 -0.29 -12.41 -12.74
CA TRP A 237 -1.65 -12.05 -13.07
C TRP A 237 -1.92 -10.61 -12.64
N LEU A 238 -2.49 -9.82 -13.51
CA LEU A 238 -2.98 -8.48 -13.19
C LEU A 238 -4.47 -8.41 -13.49
N PHE A 239 -5.26 -8.20 -12.45
CA PHE A 239 -6.68 -7.88 -12.54
C PHE A 239 -6.89 -6.42 -12.15
N TRP A 240 -7.33 -5.61 -13.09
CA TRP A 240 -7.59 -4.21 -12.82
C TRP A 240 -9.04 -3.86 -13.10
N GLY A 241 -9.75 -3.42 -12.04
CA GLY A 241 -11.16 -3.17 -12.02
C GLY A 241 -11.53 -1.70 -12.17
N GLY A 242 -12.55 -1.44 -12.98
CA GLY A 242 -13.24 -0.17 -13.10
C GLY A 242 -14.76 -0.34 -13.10
N ARG A 243 -15.47 0.77 -13.06
CA ARG A 243 -16.93 0.76 -13.29
C ARG A 243 -17.23 0.74 -14.78
N LYS A 244 -16.53 1.59 -15.54
CA LYS A 244 -16.67 1.78 -16.97
C LYS A 244 -15.31 1.74 -17.66
N LYS A 245 -15.31 1.66 -18.98
CA LYS A 245 -14.09 1.58 -19.80
C LYS A 245 -13.13 2.76 -19.58
N GLU A 246 -13.66 3.95 -19.32
CA GLU A 246 -12.88 5.16 -19.04
C GLU A 246 -12.11 5.10 -17.72
N ASP A 247 -12.50 4.22 -16.77
CA ASP A 247 -11.77 4.00 -15.53
C ASP A 247 -10.45 3.24 -15.76
N LEU A 248 -10.29 2.59 -16.93
CA LEU A 248 -9.08 1.87 -17.33
C LEU A 248 -8.14 2.81 -18.11
N PHE A 249 -7.64 3.84 -17.43
CA PHE A 249 -6.87 4.95 -18.02
C PHE A 249 -5.39 4.62 -18.33
N TRP A 250 -4.95 3.43 -17.97
CA TRP A 250 -3.59 2.94 -18.23
C TRP A 250 -3.65 1.52 -18.81
N GLN A 251 -2.62 1.16 -19.60
CA GLN A 251 -2.48 -0.21 -20.09
C GLN A 251 -1.06 -0.70 -19.81
N PRO A 252 -0.90 -1.94 -19.29
CA PRO A 252 0.41 -2.50 -19.04
C PRO A 252 1.17 -2.70 -20.35
N LYS A 253 2.36 -2.11 -20.42
CA LYS A 253 3.34 -2.37 -21.46
C LYS A 253 4.46 -3.18 -20.83
N THR A 254 4.42 -4.49 -20.93
CA THR A 254 5.38 -5.37 -20.29
C THR A 254 5.87 -6.45 -21.25
N THR A 255 7.13 -6.83 -21.09
CA THR A 255 7.80 -7.94 -21.77
C THR A 255 7.96 -9.15 -20.85
N LEU A 256 7.35 -9.12 -19.66
CA LEU A 256 7.42 -10.23 -18.72
C LEU A 256 6.86 -11.51 -19.34
N PRO A 257 7.62 -12.61 -19.31
CA PRO A 257 7.07 -13.91 -19.69
C PRO A 257 5.99 -14.33 -18.70
N ASN A 258 5.01 -15.10 -19.13
CA ASN A 258 3.91 -15.60 -18.28
C ASN A 258 3.07 -14.50 -17.60
N PHE A 259 2.97 -13.32 -18.19
CA PHE A 259 2.12 -12.23 -17.74
C PHE A 259 0.74 -12.30 -18.38
N THR A 260 -0.30 -12.24 -17.56
CA THR A 260 -1.69 -12.18 -17.99
C THR A 260 -2.36 -10.94 -17.41
N TYR A 261 -2.91 -10.08 -18.27
CA TYR A 261 -3.69 -8.92 -17.87
C TYR A 261 -5.17 -9.16 -18.16
N ILE A 262 -6.01 -9.00 -17.16
CA ILE A 262 -7.46 -9.13 -17.26
C ILE A 262 -8.13 -7.84 -16.75
N PRO A 263 -8.54 -6.94 -17.67
CA PRO A 263 -9.34 -5.78 -17.32
C PRO A 263 -10.77 -6.22 -16.95
N VAL A 264 -11.29 -5.70 -15.83
CA VAL A 264 -12.59 -6.09 -15.27
C VAL A 264 -13.49 -4.88 -15.14
N LEU A 265 -14.70 -4.92 -15.71
CA LEU A 265 -15.67 -3.82 -15.58
C LEU A 265 -16.94 -4.29 -14.87
N SER A 266 -17.39 -3.48 -13.89
CA SER A 266 -18.54 -3.85 -13.07
C SER A 266 -19.88 -3.21 -13.51
N ARG A 267 -19.85 -2.16 -14.36
CA ARG A 267 -21.05 -1.41 -14.75
C ARG A 267 -21.10 -1.05 -16.25
N GLU A 268 -20.38 -1.78 -17.09
CA GLU A 268 -20.32 -1.58 -18.54
C GLU A 268 -21.04 -2.72 -19.26
N GLU A 269 -22.30 -2.51 -19.66
CA GLU A 269 -23.13 -3.56 -20.24
C GLU A 269 -22.57 -4.08 -21.57
N GLN A 270 -22.01 -3.20 -22.38
CA GLN A 270 -21.48 -3.54 -23.71
C GLN A 270 -20.05 -4.09 -23.68
N TRP A 271 -19.44 -4.21 -22.48
CA TRP A 271 -18.10 -4.76 -22.32
C TRP A 271 -18.06 -6.23 -22.71
N GLN A 272 -17.14 -6.59 -23.62
CA GLN A 272 -16.96 -7.98 -24.09
C GLN A 272 -15.91 -8.76 -23.28
N GLY A 273 -15.18 -8.08 -22.37
CA GLY A 273 -14.21 -8.70 -21.46
C GLY A 273 -14.86 -9.18 -20.15
N ALA A 274 -14.02 -9.39 -19.11
CA ALA A 274 -14.47 -9.86 -17.81
C ALA A 274 -15.39 -8.84 -17.13
N LYS A 275 -16.55 -9.29 -16.64
CA LYS A 275 -17.57 -8.49 -15.96
C LYS A 275 -17.70 -8.92 -14.50
N GLY A 276 -17.73 -7.95 -13.59
CA GLY A 276 -17.89 -8.20 -12.16
C GLY A 276 -16.79 -7.56 -11.32
N TYR A 277 -16.32 -8.26 -10.32
CA TYR A 277 -15.30 -7.80 -9.39
C TYR A 277 -13.99 -8.56 -9.59
N VAL A 278 -12.86 -7.85 -9.41
CA VAL A 278 -11.52 -8.40 -9.71
C VAL A 278 -11.21 -9.70 -8.95
N GLN A 279 -11.61 -9.80 -7.70
CA GLN A 279 -11.39 -10.99 -6.87
C GLN A 279 -12.23 -12.20 -7.33
N GLU A 280 -13.45 -11.97 -7.83
CA GLU A 280 -14.32 -13.00 -8.36
C GLU A 280 -13.81 -13.54 -9.70
N ILE A 281 -13.32 -12.65 -10.55
CA ILE A 281 -12.71 -13.02 -11.82
C ILE A 281 -11.39 -13.76 -11.61
N ALA A 282 -10.60 -13.37 -10.59
CA ALA A 282 -9.38 -14.08 -10.24
C ALA A 282 -9.65 -15.53 -9.81
N LEU A 283 -10.74 -15.78 -9.08
CA LEU A 283 -11.17 -17.14 -8.69
C LEU A 283 -11.53 -18.05 -9.88
N GLN A 284 -11.89 -17.48 -11.00
CA GLN A 284 -12.22 -18.24 -12.23
C GLN A 284 -10.97 -18.63 -13.02
N GLN A 285 -9.79 -18.16 -12.62
CA GLN A 285 -8.54 -18.48 -13.31
C GLN A 285 -7.85 -19.70 -12.67
N PRO A 286 -7.03 -20.43 -13.43
CA PRO A 286 -6.32 -21.61 -12.93
C PRO A 286 -5.11 -21.21 -12.08
N ILE A 287 -5.34 -20.53 -10.94
CA ILE A 287 -4.34 -20.03 -10.01
C ILE A 287 -4.20 -21.03 -8.84
N HIS A 288 -2.96 -21.39 -8.51
CA HIS A 288 -2.66 -22.25 -7.37
C HIS A 288 -2.51 -21.38 -6.11
N TRP A 289 -3.64 -21.11 -5.43
CA TRP A 289 -3.71 -20.17 -4.30
C TRP A 289 -2.75 -20.51 -3.15
N GLN A 290 -2.47 -21.79 -2.88
CA GLN A 290 -1.54 -22.24 -1.84
C GLN A 290 -0.08 -21.82 -2.16
N LYS A 291 0.21 -21.52 -3.44
CA LYS A 291 1.52 -21.10 -3.92
C LYS A 291 1.51 -19.66 -4.46
N ALA A 292 0.45 -18.92 -4.19
CA ALA A 292 0.30 -17.56 -4.65
C ALA A 292 0.72 -16.53 -3.59
N GLN A 293 1.22 -15.39 -4.07
CA GLN A 293 1.26 -14.13 -3.34
C GLN A 293 0.30 -13.15 -4.00
N VAL A 294 -0.52 -12.49 -3.19
CA VAL A 294 -1.51 -11.52 -3.64
C VAL A 294 -1.17 -10.12 -3.17
N TYR A 295 -1.16 -9.16 -4.09
CA TYR A 295 -0.97 -7.74 -3.82
C TYR A 295 -2.24 -7.01 -4.23
N ALA A 296 -3.02 -6.54 -3.26
CA ALA A 296 -4.33 -5.93 -3.49
C ALA A 296 -4.31 -4.45 -3.11
N CYS A 297 -4.64 -3.55 -4.05
CA CYS A 297 -4.75 -2.13 -3.77
C CYS A 297 -6.02 -1.52 -4.34
N GLY A 298 -6.73 -0.74 -3.53
CA GLY A 298 -7.97 -0.07 -3.92
C GLY A 298 -8.94 0.11 -2.77
N SER A 299 -10.25 -0.06 -3.03
CA SER A 299 -11.26 0.12 -2.00
C SER A 299 -11.19 -0.96 -0.91
N GLU A 300 -11.45 -0.55 0.33
CA GLU A 300 -11.49 -1.44 1.49
C GLU A 300 -12.42 -2.64 1.27
N VAL A 301 -13.61 -2.40 0.69
CA VAL A 301 -14.60 -3.46 0.39
C VAL A 301 -14.00 -4.52 -0.55
N MET A 302 -13.27 -4.10 -1.59
CA MET A 302 -12.61 -5.04 -2.51
C MET A 302 -11.55 -5.86 -1.77
N ILE A 303 -10.72 -5.22 -0.96
CA ILE A 303 -9.63 -5.87 -0.22
C ILE A 303 -10.18 -6.89 0.77
N GLN A 304 -11.18 -6.52 1.58
CA GLN A 304 -11.81 -7.44 2.55
C GLN A 304 -12.48 -8.63 1.86
N SER A 305 -13.20 -8.38 0.76
CA SER A 305 -13.81 -9.44 -0.04
C SER A 305 -12.75 -10.37 -0.66
N ALA A 306 -11.67 -9.81 -1.21
CA ALA A 306 -10.57 -10.59 -1.77
C ALA A 306 -9.90 -11.45 -0.70
N GLN A 307 -9.53 -10.88 0.44
CA GLN A 307 -8.89 -11.61 1.53
C GLN A 307 -9.75 -12.80 1.99
N LYS A 308 -11.05 -12.59 2.21
CA LYS A 308 -11.96 -13.64 2.60
C LYS A 308 -12.04 -14.77 1.56
N LEU A 309 -12.40 -14.41 0.32
CA LEU A 309 -12.63 -15.38 -0.75
C LEU A 309 -11.37 -16.18 -1.10
N LEU A 310 -10.21 -15.52 -1.13
CA LEU A 310 -8.95 -16.18 -1.51
C LEU A 310 -8.41 -17.06 -0.38
N SER A 311 -8.63 -16.70 0.89
CA SER A 311 -8.31 -17.56 2.04
C SER A 311 -9.13 -18.85 2.03
N GLU A 312 -10.40 -18.80 1.64
CA GLU A 312 -11.27 -19.98 1.47
C GLU A 312 -10.74 -20.94 0.37
N GLN A 313 -9.91 -20.43 -0.56
CA GLN A 313 -9.22 -21.22 -1.59
C GLN A 313 -7.82 -21.70 -1.18
N GLY A 314 -7.42 -21.43 0.05
CA GLY A 314 -6.16 -21.89 0.61
C GLY A 314 -5.00 -20.90 0.48
N LEU A 315 -5.26 -19.62 0.11
CA LEU A 315 -4.25 -18.57 0.22
C LEU A 315 -3.92 -18.34 1.69
N LYS A 316 -2.63 -18.37 2.02
CA LYS A 316 -2.17 -18.09 3.38
C LYS A 316 -2.25 -16.61 3.69
N GLU A 317 -2.62 -16.23 4.92
CA GLU A 317 -2.73 -14.85 5.36
C GLU A 317 -1.41 -14.08 5.17
N GLU A 318 -0.28 -14.71 5.44
CA GLU A 318 1.08 -14.16 5.27
C GLU A 318 1.47 -13.84 3.82
N ASN A 319 0.70 -14.33 2.85
CA ASN A 319 0.90 -14.11 1.42
C ASN A 319 -0.12 -13.12 0.82
N PHE A 320 -0.94 -12.48 1.65
CA PHE A 320 -1.89 -11.46 1.22
C PHE A 320 -1.43 -10.08 1.70
N PHE A 321 -0.99 -9.24 0.79
CA PHE A 321 -0.53 -7.87 1.03
C PHE A 321 -1.57 -6.89 0.50
N ALA A 322 -1.90 -5.89 1.30
CA ALA A 322 -2.95 -4.95 0.92
C ALA A 322 -2.63 -3.50 1.28
N ASP A 323 -3.05 -2.59 0.42
CA ASP A 323 -3.04 -1.15 0.65
C ASP A 323 -4.43 -0.57 0.36
N ALA A 324 -5.18 -0.27 1.42
CA ALA A 324 -6.55 0.23 1.33
C ALA A 324 -6.58 1.75 1.21
N PHE A 325 -7.32 2.25 0.25
CA PHE A 325 -7.65 3.67 0.16
C PHE A 325 -8.86 3.97 1.06
N VAL A 326 -8.58 4.56 2.22
CA VAL A 326 -9.52 4.90 3.29
C VAL A 326 -9.74 6.41 3.42
#